data_cbaaf26a772f54d1e4eeb72a8a8bb18b
#
_entry.id   cbaaf26a772f54d1e4eeb72a8a8bb18b
#
_cell.length_a   1.000
_cell.length_b   1.000
_cell.length_c   1.000
_cell.angle_alpha   90.00
_cell.angle_beta   90.00
_cell.angle_gamma   90.00
#
_symmetry.space_group_name_H-M   'P 1'
#
loop_
_entity.id
_entity.type
_entity.pdbx_description
1 polymer ?
#
loop_
_entity_poly.entity_id
_entity_poly.type
_entity_poly.pdbx_seq_one_letter_code
_entity_poly.pdbx_strand_id
1 'polypeptide(L)'
;MVEYSPGGGWYSQILARIPANGGSYTALVTSAKAAEGVRQMLASKGASGAVATVDPATGASTVPANSQDVVLTFRNVHNLTMAGGQSAANVFKSWYTMLKPGGTLGIVDHRLPASADTARERESGYLKVATVRQLAEQAGFKLAGSSEVNANPKDTADYPKGVWTLPPTYAAGDADRAKYAAIGESDRMTLRFVKPR
;
A
#
# COMPACT_ATOMS: atom_id res chain seq x y z
N MET A 1 2.11 -5.84 14.30
CA MET A 1 1.66 -5.10 13.10
C MET A 1 2.13 -5.79 11.83
N VAL A 2 1.41 -5.58 10.73
CA VAL A 2 1.75 -6.11 9.39
C VAL A 2 2.03 -4.96 8.43
N GLU A 3 3.09 -5.07 7.62
CA GLU A 3 3.33 -4.23 6.44
C GLU A 3 3.12 -5.05 5.18
N TYR A 4 2.18 -4.66 4.32
CA TYR A 4 1.95 -5.34 3.05
C TYR A 4 2.89 -4.82 1.96
N SER A 5 3.58 -5.75 1.30
CA SER A 5 4.46 -5.52 0.14
C SER A 5 5.53 -4.44 0.39
N PRO A 6 6.48 -4.67 1.29
CA PRO A 6 7.47 -3.66 1.74
C PRO A 6 8.43 -3.17 0.65
N GLY A 7 8.46 -3.79 -0.53
CA GLY A 7 9.36 -3.41 -1.62
C GLY A 7 10.82 -3.41 -1.19
N GLY A 8 11.53 -2.30 -1.43
CA GLY A 8 12.92 -2.11 -1.00
C GLY A 8 13.12 -1.86 0.50
N GLY A 9 12.06 -1.93 1.33
CA GLY A 9 12.13 -1.89 2.79
C GLY A 9 12.37 -0.51 3.39
N TRP A 10 12.02 0.56 2.68
CA TRP A 10 12.19 1.91 3.22
C TRP A 10 11.37 2.12 4.49
N TYR A 11 10.09 1.75 4.49
CA TYR A 11 9.26 1.80 5.68
C TYR A 11 9.60 0.70 6.68
N SER A 12 9.98 -0.49 6.22
CA SER A 12 10.31 -1.64 7.06
C SER A 12 11.40 -1.32 8.08
N GLN A 13 12.46 -0.57 7.70
CA GLN A 13 13.54 -0.19 8.64
C GLN A 13 13.04 0.73 9.77
N ILE A 14 11.92 1.42 9.59
CA ILE A 14 11.26 2.22 10.62
C ILE A 14 10.28 1.36 11.39
N LEU A 15 9.37 0.69 10.68
CA LEU A 15 8.25 -0.05 11.27
C LEU A 15 8.71 -1.26 12.10
N ALA A 16 9.77 -1.95 11.68
CA ALA A 16 10.30 -3.08 12.42
C ALA A 16 10.92 -2.71 13.79
N ARG A 17 11.19 -1.42 14.01
CA ARG A 17 11.72 -0.89 15.28
C ARG A 17 10.66 -0.30 16.20
N ILE A 18 9.44 -0.07 15.70
CA ILE A 18 8.35 0.51 16.49
C ILE A 18 7.78 -0.45 17.53
N PRO A 19 7.61 -1.77 17.26
CA PRO A 19 7.04 -2.67 18.22
C PRO A 19 7.88 -2.74 19.49
N ALA A 20 7.42 -2.06 20.57
CA ALA A 20 7.96 -2.15 21.90
C ALA A 20 7.03 -3.03 22.77
N ASN A 21 7.51 -3.44 23.94
CA ASN A 21 6.71 -4.10 24.96
C ASN A 21 5.97 -5.37 24.47
N GLY A 22 6.69 -6.22 23.71
CA GLY A 22 6.14 -7.49 23.21
C GLY A 22 5.36 -7.40 21.90
N GLY A 23 5.34 -6.25 21.26
CA GLY A 23 4.82 -6.11 19.90
C GLY A 23 5.71 -6.79 18.86
N SER A 24 5.17 -7.07 17.68
CA SER A 24 5.89 -7.70 16.58
C SER A 24 5.63 -7.00 15.26
N TYR A 25 6.60 -7.09 14.34
CA TYR A 25 6.51 -6.68 12.95
C TYR A 25 6.48 -7.91 12.04
N THR A 26 5.58 -7.90 11.06
CA THR A 26 5.48 -8.93 10.02
C THR A 26 5.42 -8.27 8.65
N ALA A 27 6.32 -8.64 7.76
CA ALA A 27 6.23 -8.30 6.35
C ALA A 27 5.33 -9.31 5.63
N LEU A 28 4.29 -8.84 4.95
CA LEU A 28 3.33 -9.67 4.22
C LEU A 28 3.55 -9.51 2.72
N VAL A 29 3.82 -10.60 2.03
CA VAL A 29 4.12 -10.62 0.59
C VAL A 29 3.25 -11.63 -0.16
N THR A 30 3.28 -11.59 -1.50
CA THR A 30 2.35 -12.37 -2.34
C THR A 30 2.89 -13.73 -2.80
N SER A 31 4.15 -14.07 -2.48
CA SER A 31 4.73 -15.34 -2.90
C SER A 31 5.90 -15.77 -2.00
N ALA A 32 6.23 -17.06 -2.02
CA ALA A 32 7.40 -17.61 -1.34
C ALA A 32 8.73 -17.01 -1.84
N LYS A 33 8.82 -16.74 -3.15
CA LYS A 33 9.99 -16.07 -3.74
C LYS A 33 10.15 -14.64 -3.21
N ALA A 34 9.06 -13.88 -3.14
CA ALA A 34 9.08 -12.53 -2.54
C ALA A 34 9.44 -12.59 -1.05
N ALA A 35 8.97 -13.62 -0.32
CA ALA A 35 9.29 -13.78 1.09
C ALA A 35 10.81 -13.97 1.33
N GLU A 36 11.48 -14.73 0.48
CA GLU A 36 12.95 -14.89 0.58
C GLU A 36 13.68 -13.56 0.34
N GLY A 37 13.31 -12.83 -0.71
CA GLY A 37 13.90 -11.50 -0.98
C GLY A 37 13.69 -10.51 0.18
N VAL A 38 12.51 -10.56 0.81
CA VAL A 38 12.22 -9.68 1.95
C VAL A 38 13.00 -10.08 3.20
N ARG A 39 13.21 -11.37 3.48
CA ARG A 39 14.09 -11.80 4.59
C ARG A 39 15.51 -11.26 4.41
N GLN A 40 16.06 -11.39 3.21
CA GLN A 40 17.39 -10.85 2.89
C GLN A 40 17.44 -9.33 3.01
N MET A 41 16.42 -8.64 2.52
CA MET A 41 16.31 -7.18 2.64
C MET A 41 16.24 -6.75 4.11
N LEU A 42 15.42 -7.38 4.94
CA LEU A 42 15.33 -7.05 6.38
C LEU A 42 16.69 -7.27 7.07
N ALA A 43 17.33 -8.40 6.81
CA ALA A 43 18.66 -8.70 7.37
C ALA A 43 19.69 -7.64 6.96
N SER A 44 19.72 -7.24 5.68
CA SER A 44 20.67 -6.24 5.18
C SER A 44 20.46 -4.85 5.79
N LYS A 45 19.26 -4.55 6.28
CA LYS A 45 18.90 -3.28 6.94
C LYS A 45 18.98 -3.34 8.47
N GLY A 46 19.43 -4.45 9.03
CA GLY A 46 19.45 -4.67 10.48
C GLY A 46 18.05 -4.59 11.11
N ALA A 47 17.02 -4.93 10.34
CA ALA A 47 15.64 -4.98 10.78
C ALA A 47 15.25 -6.45 11.05
N SER A 48 14.48 -6.69 12.11
CA SER A 48 13.97 -8.00 12.48
C SER A 48 12.46 -8.06 12.35
N GLY A 49 11.94 -9.21 11.91
CA GLY A 49 10.50 -9.42 11.78
C GLY A 49 10.16 -10.74 11.12
N ALA A 50 8.95 -11.20 11.31
CA ALA A 50 8.42 -12.34 10.58
C ALA A 50 8.14 -11.98 9.12
N VAL A 51 8.14 -12.98 8.25
CA VAL A 51 7.69 -12.82 6.86
C VAL A 51 6.58 -13.83 6.61
N ALA A 52 5.43 -13.33 6.21
CA ALA A 52 4.21 -14.07 5.93
C ALA A 52 3.79 -13.91 4.46
N THR A 53 2.88 -14.74 4.01
CA THR A 53 2.36 -14.69 2.64
C THR A 53 0.84 -14.52 2.61
N VAL A 54 0.37 -13.88 1.53
CA VAL A 54 -1.03 -13.85 1.12
C VAL A 54 -1.12 -14.17 -0.37
N ASP A 55 -2.04 -15.02 -0.75
CA ASP A 55 -2.37 -15.29 -2.15
C ASP A 55 -3.41 -14.30 -2.65
N PRO A 56 -3.08 -13.39 -3.61
CA PRO A 56 -4.06 -12.43 -4.12
C PRO A 56 -5.22 -13.07 -4.88
N ALA A 57 -5.05 -14.26 -5.42
CA ALA A 57 -6.12 -14.94 -6.16
C ALA A 57 -7.24 -15.44 -5.24
N THR A 58 -6.91 -15.81 -4.01
CA THR A 58 -7.85 -16.42 -3.05
C THR A 58 -8.04 -15.63 -1.77
N GLY A 59 -7.09 -14.74 -1.42
CA GLY A 59 -7.01 -14.06 -0.13
C GLY A 59 -6.49 -14.95 1.01
N ALA A 60 -6.09 -16.20 0.73
CA ALA A 60 -5.52 -17.07 1.75
C ALA A 60 -4.20 -16.49 2.29
N SER A 61 -4.06 -16.43 3.61
CA SER A 61 -2.89 -15.84 4.28
C SER A 61 -2.34 -16.76 5.36
N THR A 62 -1.02 -16.70 5.54
CA THR A 62 -0.34 -17.38 6.66
C THR A 62 -0.40 -16.58 7.98
N VAL A 63 -0.91 -15.33 7.94
CA VAL A 63 -1.17 -14.55 9.16
C VAL A 63 -2.48 -15.02 9.78
N PRO A 64 -2.51 -15.42 11.08
CA PRO A 64 -3.73 -15.88 11.72
C PRO A 64 -4.83 -14.82 11.78
N ALA A 65 -6.08 -15.27 11.76
CA ALA A 65 -7.24 -14.40 11.94
C ALA A 65 -7.21 -13.70 13.32
N ASN A 66 -7.69 -12.46 13.38
CA ASN A 66 -7.82 -11.65 14.59
C ASN A 66 -6.54 -11.60 15.45
N SER A 67 -5.38 -11.58 14.80
CA SER A 67 -4.07 -11.59 15.48
C SER A 67 -3.34 -10.25 15.44
N GLN A 68 -3.72 -9.37 14.54
CA GLN A 68 -3.01 -8.12 14.30
C GLN A 68 -3.78 -6.89 14.79
N ASP A 69 -3.06 -5.91 15.31
CA ASP A 69 -3.65 -4.64 15.73
C ASP A 69 -3.63 -3.61 14.59
N VAL A 70 -2.62 -3.72 13.71
CA VAL A 70 -2.39 -2.76 12.61
C VAL A 70 -1.94 -3.49 11.35
N VAL A 71 -2.52 -3.12 10.21
CA VAL A 71 -2.04 -3.44 8.86
C VAL A 71 -1.75 -2.12 8.15
N LEU A 72 -0.57 -2.02 7.53
CA LEU A 72 -0.13 -0.84 6.76
C LEU A 72 0.25 -1.25 5.34
N THR A 73 -0.04 -0.37 4.39
CA THR A 73 0.44 -0.51 3.02
C THR A 73 0.77 0.85 2.42
N PHE A 74 1.85 0.89 1.65
CA PHE A 74 2.38 2.12 1.06
C PHE A 74 2.62 1.92 -0.43
N ARG A 75 1.80 2.57 -1.27
CA ARG A 75 1.91 2.56 -2.73
C ARG A 75 1.80 1.16 -3.35
N ASN A 76 0.78 0.41 -2.93
CA ASN A 76 0.57 -0.96 -3.40
C ASN A 76 -0.86 -1.30 -3.80
N VAL A 77 -1.86 -0.52 -3.36
CA VAL A 77 -3.26 -0.80 -3.71
C VAL A 77 -3.47 -0.69 -5.21
N HIS A 78 -2.82 0.30 -5.87
CA HIS A 78 -2.86 0.43 -7.33
C HIS A 78 -2.32 -0.83 -8.04
N ASN A 79 -1.29 -1.48 -7.52
CA ASN A 79 -0.78 -2.73 -8.10
C ASN A 79 -1.81 -3.86 -8.02
N LEU A 80 -2.57 -3.95 -6.92
CA LEU A 80 -3.64 -4.93 -6.76
C LEU A 80 -4.79 -4.69 -7.73
N THR A 81 -5.16 -3.43 -7.95
CA THR A 81 -6.23 -3.07 -8.91
C THR A 81 -5.79 -3.29 -10.35
N MET A 82 -4.55 -2.96 -10.70
CA MET A 82 -3.96 -3.16 -12.03
C MET A 82 -3.75 -4.65 -12.35
N ALA A 83 -3.52 -5.51 -11.35
CA ALA A 83 -3.47 -6.96 -11.54
C ALA A 83 -4.82 -7.54 -12.02
N GLY A 84 -5.90 -6.80 -11.83
CA GLY A 84 -7.23 -7.17 -12.28
C GLY A 84 -7.90 -8.28 -11.48
N GLY A 85 -9.04 -8.75 -12.00
CA GLY A 85 -9.81 -9.80 -11.35
C GLY A 85 -10.27 -9.42 -9.93
N GLN A 86 -10.20 -10.38 -9.01
CA GLN A 86 -10.60 -10.20 -7.59
C GLN A 86 -9.43 -9.89 -6.66
N SER A 87 -8.22 -9.67 -7.19
CA SER A 87 -6.99 -9.56 -6.38
C SER A 87 -7.09 -8.49 -5.28
N ALA A 88 -7.56 -7.31 -5.61
CA ALA A 88 -7.73 -6.24 -4.62
C ALA A 88 -8.76 -6.61 -3.56
N ALA A 89 -9.94 -7.10 -3.94
CA ALA A 89 -11.01 -7.50 -3.00
C ALA A 89 -10.55 -8.63 -2.07
N ASN A 90 -9.87 -9.64 -2.59
CA ASN A 90 -9.36 -10.77 -1.82
C ASN A 90 -8.31 -10.33 -0.79
N VAL A 91 -7.37 -9.47 -1.19
CA VAL A 91 -6.32 -8.98 -0.28
C VAL A 91 -6.91 -8.06 0.80
N PHE A 92 -7.86 -7.18 0.47
CA PHE A 92 -8.57 -6.37 1.47
C PHE A 92 -9.34 -7.23 2.48
N LYS A 93 -10.01 -8.29 2.01
CA LYS A 93 -10.69 -9.26 2.87
C LYS A 93 -9.69 -10.01 3.78
N SER A 94 -8.51 -10.36 3.25
CA SER A 94 -7.44 -10.96 4.05
C SER A 94 -6.95 -10.00 5.15
N TRP A 95 -6.72 -8.71 4.83
CA TRP A 95 -6.37 -7.71 5.83
C TRP A 95 -7.45 -7.55 6.92
N TYR A 96 -8.72 -7.57 6.51
CA TYR A 96 -9.83 -7.55 7.47
C TYR A 96 -9.84 -8.77 8.38
N THR A 97 -9.60 -9.96 7.82
CA THR A 97 -9.59 -11.22 8.59
C THR A 97 -8.47 -11.24 9.62
N MET A 98 -7.25 -10.82 9.26
CA MET A 98 -6.11 -10.85 10.20
C MET A 98 -6.17 -9.78 11.30
N LEU A 99 -6.87 -8.68 11.07
CA LEU A 99 -7.03 -7.64 12.08
C LEU A 99 -7.99 -8.07 13.19
N LYS A 100 -7.65 -7.73 14.42
CA LYS A 100 -8.56 -7.82 15.58
C LYS A 100 -9.74 -6.86 15.43
N PRO A 101 -10.91 -7.12 16.05
CA PRO A 101 -11.94 -6.10 16.20
C PRO A 101 -11.37 -4.82 16.83
N GLY A 102 -11.63 -3.66 16.23
CA GLY A 102 -11.02 -2.39 16.60
C GLY A 102 -9.63 -2.13 15.97
N GLY A 103 -9.06 -3.10 15.26
CA GLY A 103 -7.77 -2.97 14.57
C GLY A 103 -7.82 -1.98 13.40
N THR A 104 -6.66 -1.45 13.04
CA THR A 104 -6.51 -0.36 12.06
C THR A 104 -5.86 -0.85 10.77
N LEU A 105 -6.43 -0.43 9.62
CA LEU A 105 -5.81 -0.49 8.31
C LEU A 105 -5.39 0.93 7.90
N GLY A 106 -4.09 1.14 7.69
CA GLY A 106 -3.52 2.38 7.16
C GLY A 106 -3.09 2.22 5.70
N ILE A 107 -3.53 3.13 4.84
CA ILE A 107 -3.24 3.12 3.40
C ILE A 107 -2.65 4.46 3.00
N VAL A 108 -1.49 4.42 2.33
CA VAL A 108 -0.95 5.52 1.56
C VAL A 108 -0.83 5.06 0.12
N ASP A 109 -1.49 5.77 -0.83
CA ASP A 109 -1.35 5.45 -2.26
C ASP A 109 -1.50 6.69 -3.14
N HIS A 110 -1.07 6.60 -4.40
CA HIS A 110 -1.09 7.66 -5.39
C HIS A 110 -2.53 8.06 -5.71
N ARG A 111 -2.85 9.34 -5.57
CA ARG A 111 -4.21 9.87 -5.64
C ARG A 111 -4.54 10.43 -7.02
N LEU A 112 -5.51 9.80 -7.69
CA LEU A 112 -6.12 10.35 -8.89
C LEU A 112 -7.14 11.43 -8.51
N PRO A 113 -7.14 12.61 -9.15
CA PRO A 113 -8.19 13.60 -8.95
C PRO A 113 -9.59 13.02 -9.14
N ALA A 114 -10.55 13.42 -8.31
CA ALA A 114 -11.92 12.90 -8.37
C ALA A 114 -12.60 13.16 -9.72
N SER A 115 -12.26 14.27 -10.39
CA SER A 115 -12.76 14.65 -11.71
C SER A 115 -12.14 13.89 -12.88
N ALA A 116 -11.01 13.20 -12.67
CA ALA A 116 -10.33 12.46 -13.74
C ALA A 116 -11.15 11.25 -14.21
N ASP A 117 -10.88 10.77 -15.42
CA ASP A 117 -11.50 9.54 -15.91
C ASP A 117 -11.05 8.34 -15.07
N THR A 118 -12.01 7.57 -14.57
CA THR A 118 -11.75 6.35 -13.78
C THR A 118 -11.03 5.26 -14.58
N ALA A 119 -11.15 5.26 -15.91
CA ALA A 119 -10.42 4.32 -16.76
C ALA A 119 -8.90 4.40 -16.55
N ARG A 120 -8.37 5.57 -16.16
CA ARG A 120 -6.95 5.79 -15.89
C ARG A 120 -6.41 4.99 -14.71
N GLU A 121 -7.26 4.57 -13.77
CA GLU A 121 -6.84 3.72 -12.64
C GLU A 121 -6.23 2.38 -13.06
N ARG A 122 -6.52 1.93 -14.29
CA ARG A 122 -6.06 0.63 -14.80
C ARG A 122 -4.60 0.63 -15.27
N GLU A 123 -4.03 1.80 -15.55
CA GLU A 123 -2.72 1.90 -16.22
C GLU A 123 -1.80 2.97 -15.64
N SER A 124 -2.36 3.96 -14.94
CA SER A 124 -1.58 5.13 -14.52
C SER A 124 -0.87 4.99 -13.18
N GLY A 125 -1.19 3.95 -12.40
CA GLY A 125 -0.69 3.80 -11.02
C GLY A 125 -1.34 4.76 -10.02
N TYR A 126 -2.34 5.55 -10.43
CA TYR A 126 -3.13 6.41 -9.57
C TYR A 126 -4.50 5.80 -9.30
N LEU A 127 -5.04 6.01 -8.10
CA LEU A 127 -6.38 5.59 -7.69
C LEU A 127 -7.19 6.75 -7.12
N LYS A 128 -8.48 6.78 -7.38
CA LYS A 128 -9.40 7.67 -6.67
C LYS A 128 -9.56 7.22 -5.22
N VAL A 129 -9.72 8.17 -4.32
CA VAL A 129 -10.08 7.90 -2.91
C VAL A 129 -11.36 7.06 -2.83
N ALA A 130 -12.32 7.33 -3.72
CA ALA A 130 -13.59 6.59 -3.79
C ALA A 130 -13.38 5.09 -4.06
N THR A 131 -12.48 4.74 -4.99
CA THR A 131 -12.15 3.34 -5.33
C THR A 131 -11.53 2.60 -4.15
N VAL A 132 -10.54 3.22 -3.48
CA VAL A 132 -9.88 2.61 -2.31
C VAL A 132 -10.86 2.46 -1.15
N ARG A 133 -11.71 3.49 -0.93
CA ARG A 133 -12.76 3.45 0.09
C ARG A 133 -13.77 2.34 -0.18
N GLN A 134 -14.23 2.18 -1.42
CA GLN A 134 -15.16 1.12 -1.81
C GLN A 134 -14.57 -0.28 -1.54
N LEU A 135 -13.31 -0.53 -1.91
CA LEU A 135 -12.62 -1.80 -1.64
C LEU A 135 -12.57 -2.11 -0.14
N ALA A 136 -12.23 -1.10 0.67
CA ALA A 136 -12.18 -1.26 2.12
C ALA A 136 -13.57 -1.51 2.73
N GLU A 137 -14.59 -0.77 2.33
CA GLU A 137 -15.96 -0.91 2.82
C GLU A 137 -16.58 -2.26 2.41
N GLN A 138 -16.32 -2.74 1.20
CA GLN A 138 -16.74 -4.08 0.75
C GLN A 138 -16.09 -5.20 1.57
N ALA A 139 -14.87 -5.02 2.07
CA ALA A 139 -14.23 -5.97 2.97
C ALA A 139 -14.77 -5.90 4.41
N GLY A 140 -15.55 -4.87 4.78
CA GLY A 140 -16.15 -4.68 6.09
C GLY A 140 -15.51 -3.56 6.94
N PHE A 141 -14.52 -2.86 6.43
CA PHE A 141 -13.89 -1.72 7.11
C PHE A 141 -14.82 -0.50 7.15
N LYS A 142 -14.56 0.39 8.12
CA LYS A 142 -15.13 1.73 8.17
C LYS A 142 -14.02 2.77 8.06
N LEU A 143 -14.22 3.80 7.23
CA LEU A 143 -13.30 4.94 7.17
C LEU A 143 -13.33 5.67 8.53
N ALA A 144 -12.17 5.86 9.12
CA ALA A 144 -12.00 6.48 10.43
C ALA A 144 -11.20 7.79 10.39
N GLY A 145 -10.62 8.13 9.24
CA GLY A 145 -9.94 9.39 9.03
C GLY A 145 -9.13 9.44 7.75
N SER A 146 -8.76 10.66 7.35
CA SER A 146 -7.85 10.95 6.25
C SER A 146 -6.88 12.04 6.65
N SER A 147 -5.76 12.15 5.93
CA SER A 147 -4.76 13.19 6.14
C SER A 147 -4.21 13.67 4.80
N GLU A 148 -3.92 14.96 4.71
CA GLU A 148 -3.27 15.59 3.55
C GLU A 148 -1.74 15.70 3.73
N VAL A 149 -1.15 15.01 4.69
CA VAL A 149 0.31 15.04 4.97
C VAL A 149 1.17 14.64 3.77
N ASN A 150 0.62 13.82 2.87
CA ASN A 150 1.28 13.37 1.64
C ASN A 150 0.69 14.04 0.37
N ALA A 151 -0.07 15.12 0.52
CA ALA A 151 -0.61 15.84 -0.63
C ALA A 151 0.47 16.58 -1.40
N ASN A 152 0.37 16.55 -2.73
CA ASN A 152 1.18 17.38 -3.60
C ASN A 152 0.32 18.06 -4.66
N PRO A 153 -0.08 19.33 -4.47
CA PRO A 153 -0.94 20.05 -5.41
C PRO A 153 -0.29 20.35 -6.77
N LYS A 154 1.02 20.10 -6.92
CA LYS A 154 1.72 20.22 -8.22
C LYS A 154 1.54 19.00 -9.11
N ASP A 155 1.11 17.88 -8.53
CA ASP A 155 0.88 16.64 -9.28
C ASP A 155 -0.49 16.69 -9.98
N THR A 156 -0.46 16.76 -11.30
CA THR A 156 -1.68 16.78 -12.14
C THR A 156 -2.16 15.39 -12.53
N ALA A 157 -1.39 14.36 -12.20
CA ALA A 157 -1.66 12.94 -12.47
C ALA A 157 -1.97 12.60 -13.96
N ASP A 158 -1.50 13.39 -14.92
CA ASP A 158 -1.81 13.25 -16.37
C ASP A 158 -0.59 12.92 -17.25
N TYR A 159 0.41 12.27 -16.67
CA TYR A 159 1.70 12.00 -17.31
C TYR A 159 1.67 10.79 -18.25
N PRO A 160 2.56 10.79 -19.30
CA PRO A 160 2.59 9.74 -20.33
C PRO A 160 2.86 8.32 -19.81
N LYS A 161 3.61 8.20 -18.69
CA LYS A 161 3.90 6.92 -18.03
C LYS A 161 3.22 6.82 -16.66
N GLY A 162 2.08 7.53 -16.49
CA GLY A 162 1.42 7.60 -15.20
C GLY A 162 2.34 8.11 -14.09
N VAL A 163 2.11 7.65 -12.88
CA VAL A 163 2.87 8.05 -11.68
C VAL A 163 4.38 7.79 -11.80
N TRP A 164 4.78 6.79 -12.58
CA TRP A 164 6.19 6.45 -12.76
C TRP A 164 6.99 7.47 -13.57
N THR A 165 6.33 8.46 -14.20
CA THR A 165 6.98 9.61 -14.81
C THR A 165 7.67 10.49 -13.76
N LEU A 166 7.11 10.56 -12.56
CA LEU A 166 7.61 11.37 -11.46
C LEU A 166 8.76 10.69 -10.69
N PRO A 167 9.50 11.44 -9.84
CA PRO A 167 10.46 10.85 -8.92
C PRO A 167 9.80 9.82 -7.97
N PRO A 168 10.55 8.82 -7.52
CA PRO A 168 11.96 8.56 -7.81
C PRO A 168 12.20 7.77 -9.09
N THR A 169 11.13 7.37 -9.82
CA THR A 169 11.22 6.40 -10.92
C THR A 169 11.75 7.05 -12.20
N TYR A 170 11.24 8.24 -12.58
CA TYR A 170 11.60 8.92 -13.82
C TYR A 170 11.53 8.00 -15.06
N ALA A 171 10.41 7.32 -15.25
CA ALA A 171 10.23 6.32 -16.33
C ALA A 171 10.34 6.88 -17.76
N ALA A 172 10.33 8.20 -17.93
CA ALA A 172 10.61 8.89 -19.19
C ALA A 172 12.14 9.14 -19.41
N GLY A 173 13.00 8.68 -18.52
CA GLY A 173 14.45 8.92 -18.57
C GLY A 173 14.78 10.39 -18.37
N ASP A 174 15.60 10.94 -19.27
CA ASP A 174 16.02 12.34 -19.21
C ASP A 174 15.02 13.31 -19.85
N ALA A 175 14.01 12.79 -20.56
CA ALA A 175 12.98 13.62 -21.16
C ALA A 175 12.21 14.41 -20.07
N ASP A 176 12.26 15.73 -20.14
CA ASP A 176 11.61 16.66 -19.20
C ASP A 176 11.97 16.42 -17.71
N ARG A 177 13.11 15.79 -17.42
CA ARG A 177 13.50 15.40 -16.06
C ARG A 177 13.47 16.57 -15.07
N ALA A 178 13.94 17.75 -15.48
CA ALA A 178 13.92 18.94 -14.62
C ALA A 178 12.48 19.38 -14.28
N LYS A 179 11.55 19.29 -15.25
CA LYS A 179 10.13 19.57 -15.04
C LYS A 179 9.52 18.60 -14.00
N TYR A 180 9.76 17.29 -14.16
CA TYR A 180 9.23 16.29 -13.24
C TYR A 180 9.89 16.35 -11.85
N ALA A 181 11.18 16.69 -11.77
CA ALA A 181 11.85 16.95 -10.51
C ALA A 181 11.26 18.15 -9.75
N ALA A 182 10.85 19.22 -10.47
CA ALA A 182 10.22 20.39 -9.87
C ALA A 182 8.80 20.14 -9.35
N ILE A 183 8.09 19.13 -9.90
CA ILE A 183 6.82 18.65 -9.37
C ILE A 183 7.07 17.89 -8.06
N GLY A 184 8.11 17.05 -8.02
CA GLY A 184 8.41 16.19 -6.88
C GLY A 184 7.67 14.85 -6.94
N GLU A 185 7.55 14.18 -5.79
CA GLU A 185 6.80 12.93 -5.71
C GLU A 185 5.29 13.16 -5.92
N SER A 186 4.59 12.10 -6.30
CA SER A 186 3.15 12.13 -6.56
C SER A 186 2.31 12.65 -5.40
N ASP A 187 1.15 13.18 -5.72
CA ASP A 187 0.07 13.39 -4.76
C ASP A 187 -0.41 12.05 -4.20
N ARG A 188 -0.53 11.94 -2.88
CA ARG A 188 -0.91 10.68 -2.22
C ARG A 188 -2.00 10.87 -1.19
N MET A 189 -3.04 10.05 -1.32
CA MET A 189 -4.02 9.89 -0.26
C MET A 189 -3.37 9.21 0.95
N THR A 190 -3.79 9.59 2.15
CA THR A 190 -3.47 8.91 3.40
C THR A 190 -4.77 8.61 4.12
N LEU A 191 -5.14 7.33 4.23
CA LEU A 191 -6.43 6.90 4.73
C LEU A 191 -6.25 5.95 5.92
N ARG A 192 -7.08 6.12 6.94
CA ARG A 192 -7.19 5.23 8.07
C ARG A 192 -8.58 4.61 8.12
N PHE A 193 -8.60 3.29 8.11
CA PHE A 193 -9.82 2.51 8.29
C PHE A 193 -9.74 1.72 9.60
N VAL A 194 -10.89 1.32 10.12
CA VAL A 194 -11.01 0.49 11.32
C VAL A 194 -11.88 -0.74 11.04
N LYS A 195 -11.48 -1.89 11.56
CA LYS A 195 -12.36 -3.05 11.66
C LYS A 195 -13.34 -2.79 12.82
N PRO A 196 -14.66 -2.76 12.60
CA PRO A 196 -15.64 -2.60 13.68
C PRO A 196 -15.46 -3.62 14.80
N ARG A 197 -15.87 -3.22 16.01
CA ARG A 197 -15.92 -4.12 17.18
C ARG A 197 -17.12 -5.04 17.12
#